data_2d2cb6dac533422689ce5ee74a92a7e2
#
_entry.id   2d2cb6dac533422689ce5ee74a92a7e2
#
_cell.length_a   1.000
_cell.length_b   1.000
_cell.length_c   1.000
_cell.angle_alpha   90.00
_cell.angle_beta   90.00
_cell.angle_gamma   90.00
#
_symmetry.space_group_name_H-M   'P 1'
#
loop_
_entity.id
_entity.type
_entity.pdbx_description
1 polymer ?
#
loop_
_entity_poly.entity_id
_entity_poly.type
_entity_poly.pdbx_seq_one_letter_code
_entity_poly.pdbx_strand_id
1 'polypeptide(L)'
;AVLPATPVFNMTFRYNLGRALMMGAKKSGRQPLWLQRLRSAQTLDSLIAYKNHPLIRETRRECLEDIWDLQGVEYVLKGIRNGTIQVREIYTDAPSPLSLPLRNQTEATLMYDYSPTPAGITVATEEALKEVQMLPPDAEQLAFVSERRCLPEDEKQLHSLLMIEGDLIAGELQVPIDWLELLAKREQALYIEPGLWIAAEHLPKYQAALEEGDYEARKQIVLRLIRYRGAQTAESISERYLWEPELACKILEELERQGSIVESEGLYYHAELYERARRESIKSRRAQIKTRPAERYAALMAKRLQASAPAQELLEKAIRLLTDKAIPAENWESLILPARIANYRPEMLDNMLAGGNFFWRMNEDQSLCFGRYEDIDWDADMGLVAQTLEGNERIIYEALLKRGASFMQSLTGLLEDELPYDVLGRLTGKGLVCADSFLPVRQLLSKEALQKVQAKRRAYVRAKAMTTGRYEIVRPLKELSTEELLEREFDRSIIICRETIESLPWARALETLRVWEYTGRVRRGYFLDGLSGIQF
;
A
#
# COMPACT_ATOMS: atom_id res chain seq x y z
N ALA A 1 11.22 24.96 -12.04
CA ALA A 1 11.63 23.82 -11.21
C ALA A 1 10.57 22.72 -11.12
N VAL A 2 9.28 23.05 -11.10
CA VAL A 2 8.17 22.09 -10.91
C VAL A 2 7.78 21.33 -12.19
N LEU A 3 7.89 21.97 -13.35
CA LEU A 3 7.39 21.43 -14.63
C LEU A 3 7.91 20.01 -14.97
N PRO A 4 9.20 19.67 -14.81
CA PRO A 4 9.70 18.32 -15.09
C PRO A 4 9.11 17.21 -14.21
N ALA A 5 8.51 17.55 -13.08
CA ALA A 5 7.83 16.60 -12.20
C ALA A 5 6.36 16.36 -12.57
N THR A 6 5.84 17.03 -13.61
CA THR A 6 4.44 16.89 -14.02
C THR A 6 4.24 15.72 -15.00
N PRO A 7 3.10 15.02 -14.93
CA PRO A 7 2.76 13.96 -15.89
C PRO A 7 2.75 14.46 -17.36
N VAL A 8 2.31 15.70 -17.57
CA VAL A 8 2.28 16.34 -18.88
C VAL A 8 3.68 16.44 -19.48
N PHE A 9 4.64 16.92 -18.69
CA PHE A 9 6.03 17.01 -19.14
C PHE A 9 6.61 15.63 -19.47
N ASN A 10 6.40 14.64 -18.61
CA ASN A 10 6.89 13.28 -18.82
C ASN A 10 6.31 12.63 -20.07
N MET A 11 5.02 12.85 -20.33
CA MET A 11 4.36 12.37 -21.54
C MET A 11 4.94 13.03 -22.79
N THR A 12 5.03 14.35 -22.82
CA THR A 12 5.56 15.14 -23.95
C THR A 12 7.05 14.81 -24.18
N PHE A 13 7.83 14.70 -23.12
CA PHE A 13 9.24 14.31 -23.19
C PHE A 13 9.43 12.94 -23.83
N ARG A 14 8.60 11.96 -23.47
CA ARG A 14 8.62 10.62 -24.09
C ARG A 14 8.31 10.67 -25.57
N TYR A 15 7.33 11.48 -25.99
CA TYR A 15 7.04 11.69 -27.42
C TYR A 15 8.24 12.31 -28.15
N ASN A 16 8.87 13.30 -27.55
CA ASN A 16 10.03 13.97 -28.14
C ASN A 16 11.26 13.08 -28.20
N LEU A 17 11.47 12.19 -27.20
CA LEU A 17 12.47 11.13 -27.29
C LEU A 17 12.23 10.18 -28.46
N GLY A 18 10.98 9.82 -28.71
CA GLY A 18 10.60 8.99 -29.85
C GLY A 18 10.88 9.68 -31.18
N ARG A 19 10.52 10.96 -31.30
CA ARG A 19 10.79 11.81 -32.48
C ARG A 19 12.29 12.01 -32.72
N ALA A 20 13.07 12.15 -31.67
CA ALA A 20 14.51 12.30 -31.72
C ALA A 20 15.26 10.96 -31.95
N LEU A 21 14.54 9.84 -32.12
CA LEU A 21 15.09 8.48 -32.29
C LEU A 21 16.00 8.03 -31.12
N MET A 22 15.88 8.65 -29.97
CA MET A 22 16.67 8.32 -28.76
C MET A 22 16.05 7.17 -27.94
N MET A 23 14.88 6.71 -28.29
CA MET A 23 14.27 5.50 -27.74
C MET A 23 14.80 4.30 -28.54
N GLY A 24 15.77 3.57 -28.00
CA GLY A 24 16.43 2.46 -28.69
C GLY A 24 15.48 1.52 -29.44
N ALA A 25 15.80 1.25 -30.70
CA ALA A 25 15.01 0.39 -31.56
C ALA A 25 15.05 -1.07 -31.10
N LYS A 26 13.90 -1.74 -31.06
CA LYS A 26 13.82 -3.19 -30.92
C LYS A 26 14.02 -3.85 -32.28
N LYS A 27 14.80 -4.93 -32.34
CA LYS A 27 15.02 -5.71 -33.56
C LYS A 27 13.73 -6.38 -34.10
N SER A 28 12.70 -6.55 -33.26
CA SER A 28 11.37 -7.01 -33.68
C SER A 28 10.29 -6.63 -32.64
N GLY A 29 9.15 -6.14 -33.09
CA GLY A 29 7.93 -5.88 -32.33
C GLY A 29 7.88 -4.55 -31.55
N ARG A 30 6.66 -4.20 -31.10
CA ARG A 30 6.37 -2.95 -30.38
C ARG A 30 6.88 -3.05 -28.94
N GLN A 31 7.62 -2.05 -28.46
CA GLN A 31 8.05 -2.01 -27.07
C GLN A 31 6.85 -1.80 -26.15
N PRO A 32 6.75 -2.53 -25.03
CA PRO A 32 5.71 -2.29 -24.03
C PRO A 32 5.76 -0.84 -23.51
N LEU A 33 4.61 -0.24 -23.25
CA LEU A 33 4.49 1.16 -22.81
C LEU A 33 5.24 1.43 -21.50
N TRP A 34 5.19 0.48 -20.57
CA TRP A 34 5.90 0.61 -19.30
C TRP A 34 7.42 0.71 -19.45
N LEU A 35 8.01 -0.06 -20.37
CA LEU A 35 9.45 -0.02 -20.65
C LEU A 35 9.86 1.30 -21.32
N GLN A 36 8.99 1.84 -22.18
CA GLN A 36 9.21 3.16 -22.77
C GLN A 36 9.19 4.26 -21.70
N ARG A 37 8.28 4.18 -20.74
CA ARG A 37 8.19 5.12 -19.61
C ARG A 37 9.42 5.05 -18.72
N LEU A 38 9.85 3.85 -18.34
CA LEU A 38 11.04 3.65 -17.51
C LEU A 38 12.28 4.23 -18.18
N ARG A 39 12.50 3.94 -19.46
CA ARG A 39 13.64 4.48 -20.23
C ARG A 39 13.56 6.00 -20.39
N SER A 40 12.36 6.52 -20.63
CA SER A 40 12.14 7.97 -20.71
C SER A 40 12.49 8.67 -19.39
N ALA A 41 12.07 8.10 -18.24
CA ALA A 41 12.40 8.64 -16.93
C ALA A 41 13.92 8.61 -16.68
N GLN A 42 14.59 7.50 -16.93
CA GLN A 42 16.05 7.38 -16.80
C GLN A 42 16.80 8.37 -17.68
N THR A 43 16.32 8.58 -18.93
CA THR A 43 16.92 9.55 -19.84
C THR A 43 16.67 10.98 -19.37
N LEU A 44 15.49 11.27 -18.83
CA LEU A 44 15.17 12.57 -18.27
C LEU A 44 16.09 12.90 -17.08
N ASP A 45 16.27 11.97 -16.16
CA ASP A 45 17.16 12.12 -15.00
C ASP A 45 18.60 12.44 -15.44
N SER A 46 19.06 11.79 -16.51
CA SER A 46 20.39 12.05 -17.07
C SER A 46 20.51 13.41 -17.74
N LEU A 47 19.43 13.89 -18.38
CA LEU A 47 19.44 15.12 -19.19
C LEU A 47 19.01 16.36 -18.41
N ILE A 48 18.33 16.23 -17.27
CA ILE A 48 17.74 17.35 -16.52
C ILE A 48 18.81 18.34 -16.01
N ALA A 49 20.03 17.85 -15.80
CA ALA A 49 21.19 18.70 -15.45
C ALA A 49 21.57 19.65 -16.59
N TYR A 50 21.25 19.32 -17.82
CA TYR A 50 21.59 20.09 -19.02
C TYR A 50 20.40 20.95 -19.45
N LYS A 51 20.15 22.06 -18.76
CA LYS A 51 19.01 22.96 -18.96
C LYS A 51 18.80 23.44 -20.41
N ASN A 52 19.89 23.54 -21.18
CA ASN A 52 19.88 24.00 -22.58
C ASN A 52 19.81 22.85 -23.60
N HIS A 53 19.64 21.60 -23.15
CA HIS A 53 19.52 20.49 -24.08
C HIS A 53 18.28 20.66 -24.97
N PRO A 54 18.39 20.49 -26.32
CA PRO A 54 17.29 20.76 -27.25
C PRO A 54 15.98 20.05 -26.90
N LEU A 55 16.06 18.79 -26.47
CA LEU A 55 14.91 18.00 -26.03
C LEU A 55 14.20 18.60 -24.82
N ILE A 56 14.96 19.02 -23.81
CA ILE A 56 14.40 19.64 -22.60
C ILE A 56 13.75 20.98 -22.96
N ARG A 57 14.42 21.78 -23.79
CA ARG A 57 13.92 23.08 -24.24
C ARG A 57 12.64 22.93 -25.05
N GLU A 58 12.61 22.02 -26.01
CA GLU A 58 11.44 21.79 -26.85
C GLU A 58 10.26 21.21 -26.04
N THR A 59 10.50 20.22 -25.19
CA THR A 59 9.46 19.67 -24.31
C THR A 59 8.87 20.76 -23.42
N ARG A 60 9.72 21.64 -22.88
CA ARG A 60 9.28 22.77 -22.06
C ARG A 60 8.43 23.76 -22.89
N ARG A 61 8.84 24.05 -24.12
CA ARG A 61 8.10 24.92 -25.03
C ARG A 61 6.71 24.34 -25.33
N GLU A 62 6.65 23.07 -25.77
CA GLU A 62 5.40 22.41 -26.07
C GLU A 62 4.45 22.38 -24.85
N CYS A 63 4.96 22.10 -23.64
CA CYS A 63 4.14 22.12 -22.43
C CYS A 63 3.58 23.52 -22.11
N LEU A 64 4.38 24.56 -22.27
CA LEU A 64 4.02 25.92 -21.82
C LEU A 64 3.26 26.72 -22.87
N GLU A 65 3.50 26.46 -24.17
CA GLU A 65 2.95 27.24 -25.26
C GLU A 65 1.84 26.49 -26.02
N ASP A 66 2.03 25.18 -26.27
CA ASP A 66 1.10 24.40 -27.09
C ASP A 66 0.00 23.70 -26.22
N ILE A 67 0.33 23.27 -25.00
CA ILE A 67 -0.61 22.58 -24.12
C ILE A 67 -1.25 23.54 -23.11
N TRP A 68 -0.44 24.41 -22.52
CA TRP A 68 -0.87 25.46 -21.60
C TRP A 68 -0.75 26.80 -22.32
N ASP A 69 -1.85 27.49 -22.47
CA ASP A 69 -1.87 28.86 -23.02
C ASP A 69 -1.30 29.83 -21.97
N LEU A 70 0.03 29.91 -21.88
CA LEU A 70 0.71 30.79 -20.95
C LEU A 70 0.36 32.27 -21.19
N GLN A 71 0.17 32.64 -22.48
CA GLN A 71 -0.20 34.02 -22.83
C GLN A 71 -1.62 34.35 -22.36
N GLY A 72 -2.56 33.40 -22.49
CA GLY A 72 -3.92 33.51 -21.96
C GLY A 72 -3.93 33.63 -20.44
N VAL A 73 -3.10 32.85 -19.74
CA VAL A 73 -2.93 32.94 -18.27
C VAL A 73 -2.40 34.33 -17.88
N GLU A 74 -1.37 34.83 -18.55
CA GLU A 74 -0.85 36.18 -18.30
C GLU A 74 -1.90 37.26 -18.56
N TYR A 75 -2.71 37.13 -19.62
CA TYR A 75 -3.80 38.05 -19.90
C TYR A 75 -4.83 38.08 -18.78
N VAL A 76 -5.28 36.92 -18.30
CA VAL A 76 -6.23 36.81 -17.19
C VAL A 76 -5.64 37.38 -15.91
N LEU A 77 -4.40 37.06 -15.55
CA LEU A 77 -3.73 37.59 -14.37
C LEU A 77 -3.57 39.12 -14.43
N LYS A 78 -3.25 39.66 -15.58
CA LYS A 78 -3.21 41.12 -15.81
C LYS A 78 -4.58 41.74 -15.67
N GLY A 79 -5.63 41.09 -16.19
CA GLY A 79 -7.01 41.53 -16.06
C GLY A 79 -7.49 41.55 -14.62
N ILE A 80 -7.18 40.54 -13.82
CA ILE A 80 -7.46 40.49 -12.38
C ILE A 80 -6.73 41.64 -11.66
N ARG A 81 -5.44 41.81 -11.94
CA ARG A 81 -4.59 42.85 -11.31
C ARG A 81 -5.07 44.26 -11.64
N ASN A 82 -5.57 44.47 -12.85
CA ASN A 82 -6.08 45.78 -13.29
C ASN A 82 -7.55 45.99 -12.96
N GLY A 83 -8.21 45.05 -12.29
CA GLY A 83 -9.63 45.13 -11.92
C GLY A 83 -10.61 44.94 -13.08
N THR A 84 -10.14 44.62 -14.30
CA THR A 84 -11.02 44.36 -15.46
C THR A 84 -11.68 42.98 -15.38
N ILE A 85 -11.10 42.07 -14.63
CA ILE A 85 -11.67 40.73 -14.34
C ILE A 85 -11.92 40.67 -12.83
N GLN A 86 -13.19 40.52 -12.44
CA GLN A 86 -13.57 40.35 -11.04
C GLN A 86 -13.42 38.90 -10.63
N VAL A 87 -12.72 38.63 -9.52
CA VAL A 87 -12.61 37.31 -8.91
C VAL A 87 -13.65 37.15 -7.82
N ARG A 88 -14.45 36.09 -7.91
CA ARG A 88 -15.39 35.71 -6.87
C ARG A 88 -15.05 34.33 -6.34
N GLU A 89 -14.73 34.26 -5.07
CA GLU A 89 -14.53 32.97 -4.39
C GLU A 89 -15.90 32.39 -3.98
N ILE A 90 -16.14 31.14 -4.35
CA ILE A 90 -17.34 30.41 -3.96
C ILE A 90 -16.86 29.10 -3.34
N TYR A 91 -17.25 28.90 -2.10
CA TYR A 91 -17.00 27.63 -1.38
C TYR A 91 -18.17 26.70 -1.62
N THR A 92 -17.87 25.46 -2.04
CA THR A 92 -18.87 24.42 -2.28
C THR A 92 -18.44 23.13 -1.60
N ASP A 93 -19.40 22.39 -1.06
CA ASP A 93 -19.16 21.09 -0.41
C ASP A 93 -18.89 19.96 -1.41
N ALA A 94 -19.08 20.21 -2.70
CA ALA A 94 -18.82 19.25 -3.76
C ALA A 94 -17.86 19.81 -4.81
N PRO A 95 -17.01 18.95 -5.41
CA PRO A 95 -16.12 19.35 -6.49
C PRO A 95 -16.88 19.94 -7.66
N SER A 96 -16.34 21.01 -8.26
CA SER A 96 -16.91 21.61 -9.47
C SER A 96 -17.10 20.55 -10.58
N PRO A 97 -18.22 20.55 -11.31
CA PRO A 97 -18.38 19.66 -12.48
C PRO A 97 -17.26 19.79 -13.50
N LEU A 98 -16.60 20.94 -13.60
CA LEU A 98 -15.44 21.17 -14.47
C LEU A 98 -14.16 20.48 -13.97
N SER A 99 -14.05 20.18 -12.68
CA SER A 99 -12.89 19.48 -12.11
C SER A 99 -12.98 17.96 -12.25
N LEU A 100 -14.17 17.38 -12.38
CA LEU A 100 -14.38 15.93 -12.47
C LEU A 100 -13.64 15.27 -13.65
N PRO A 101 -13.70 15.80 -14.89
CA PRO A 101 -12.96 15.21 -16.02
C PRO A 101 -11.44 15.25 -15.80
N LEU A 102 -10.91 16.33 -15.21
CA LEU A 102 -9.50 16.48 -14.90
C LEU A 102 -9.07 15.49 -13.81
N ARG A 103 -9.88 15.31 -12.78
CA ARG A 103 -9.67 14.33 -11.72
C ARG A 103 -9.63 12.91 -12.29
N ASN A 104 -10.62 12.52 -13.07
CA ASN A 104 -10.68 11.20 -13.72
C ASN A 104 -9.50 10.96 -14.68
N GLN A 105 -9.10 11.98 -15.44
CA GLN A 105 -7.94 11.90 -16.32
C GLN A 105 -6.63 11.77 -15.55
N THR A 106 -6.49 12.48 -14.43
CA THR A 106 -5.34 12.40 -13.54
C THR A 106 -5.27 11.02 -12.88
N GLU A 107 -6.37 10.50 -12.39
CA GLU A 107 -6.46 9.15 -11.81
C GLU A 107 -6.09 8.06 -12.84
N ALA A 108 -6.64 8.14 -14.06
CA ALA A 108 -6.29 7.23 -15.14
C ALA A 108 -4.80 7.31 -15.51
N THR A 109 -4.24 8.51 -15.60
CA THR A 109 -2.81 8.70 -15.89
C THR A 109 -1.93 8.14 -14.78
N LEU A 110 -2.32 8.35 -13.51
CA LEU A 110 -1.59 7.86 -12.34
C LEU A 110 -1.70 6.33 -12.18
N MET A 111 -2.79 5.71 -12.62
CA MET A 111 -2.94 4.25 -12.66
C MET A 111 -1.95 3.59 -13.62
N TYR A 112 -1.59 4.28 -14.71
CA TYR A 112 -0.69 3.77 -15.75
C TYR A 112 0.74 4.33 -15.66
N ASP A 113 0.98 5.30 -14.78
CA ASP A 113 2.30 5.92 -14.65
C ASP A 113 3.18 5.15 -13.66
N TYR A 114 4.18 4.45 -14.19
CA TYR A 114 5.24 3.79 -13.40
C TYR A 114 6.28 4.77 -12.83
N SER A 115 6.01 6.06 -12.92
CA SER A 115 6.86 7.07 -12.29
C SER A 115 6.82 6.92 -10.76
N PRO A 116 7.93 7.11 -10.03
CA PRO A 116 7.93 7.16 -8.56
C PRO A 116 7.18 8.37 -7.98
N THR A 117 6.53 9.17 -8.84
CA THR A 117 5.59 10.20 -8.41
C THR A 117 4.45 9.56 -7.62
N PRO A 118 3.97 10.19 -6.55
CA PRO A 118 2.89 9.64 -5.76
C PRO A 118 1.68 9.39 -6.68
N ALA A 119 1.44 8.12 -6.98
CA ALA A 119 0.20 7.73 -7.64
C ALA A 119 -0.94 8.26 -6.79
N GLY A 120 -1.87 8.97 -7.40
CA GLY A 120 -3.05 9.47 -6.71
C GLY A 120 -3.69 8.31 -5.95
N ILE A 121 -4.11 8.61 -4.74
CA ILE A 121 -4.90 7.69 -3.93
C ILE A 121 -6.17 7.44 -4.71
N THR A 122 -6.54 6.19 -4.94
CA THR A 122 -7.86 5.85 -5.53
C THR A 122 -8.96 6.21 -4.55
N VAL A 123 -10.19 6.43 -5.03
CA VAL A 123 -11.34 6.74 -4.15
C VAL A 123 -11.51 5.67 -3.07
N ALA A 124 -11.38 4.40 -3.42
CA ALA A 124 -11.42 3.29 -2.46
C ALA A 124 -10.31 3.37 -1.42
N THR A 125 -9.10 3.78 -1.81
CA THR A 125 -7.99 3.99 -0.88
C THR A 125 -8.23 5.21 0.02
N GLU A 126 -8.82 6.29 -0.51
CA GLU A 126 -9.20 7.47 0.28
C GLU A 126 -10.24 7.13 1.35
N GLU A 127 -11.24 6.31 1.01
CA GLU A 127 -12.25 5.85 1.96
C GLU A 127 -11.64 4.98 3.05
N ALA A 128 -10.80 4.02 2.68
CA ALA A 128 -10.11 3.16 3.63
C ALA A 128 -9.13 3.93 4.53
N LEU A 129 -8.52 5.01 4.05
CA LEU A 129 -7.61 5.84 4.83
C LEU A 129 -8.31 6.77 5.84
N LYS A 130 -9.61 7.05 5.67
CA LYS A 130 -10.36 7.85 6.65
C LYS A 130 -10.54 7.13 7.98
N GLU A 131 -10.55 5.82 7.98
CA GLU A 131 -10.79 4.97 9.15
C GLU A 131 -9.51 4.54 9.87
N VAL A 132 -8.33 4.85 9.32
CA VAL A 132 -7.05 4.32 9.81
C VAL A 132 -6.10 5.45 10.18
N GLN A 133 -5.41 5.29 11.31
CA GLN A 133 -4.38 6.24 11.75
C GLN A 133 -3.18 6.20 10.79
N MET A 134 -3.04 7.26 10.00
CA MET A 134 -1.94 7.41 9.05
C MET A 134 -0.64 7.83 9.74
N LEU A 135 0.49 7.41 9.17
CA LEU A 135 1.80 7.82 9.65
C LEU A 135 1.98 9.34 9.53
N PRO A 136 2.44 10.04 10.59
CA PRO A 136 2.69 11.47 10.52
C PRO A 136 3.80 11.80 9.52
N PRO A 137 3.80 13.02 8.95
CA PRO A 137 4.89 13.49 8.11
C PRO A 137 6.20 13.60 8.90
N ASP A 138 7.33 13.47 8.19
CA ASP A 138 8.64 13.71 8.79
C ASP A 138 8.80 15.21 9.11
N ALA A 139 9.43 15.54 10.25
CA ALA A 139 9.61 16.93 10.70
C ALA A 139 10.30 17.82 9.66
N GLU A 140 11.28 17.28 8.92
CA GLU A 140 11.96 17.99 7.84
C GLU A 140 10.99 18.41 6.72
N GLN A 141 10.03 17.54 6.38
CA GLN A 141 9.07 17.83 5.32
C GLN A 141 7.97 18.80 5.81
N LEU A 142 7.60 18.74 7.08
CA LEU A 142 6.72 19.73 7.69
C LEU A 142 7.36 21.13 7.70
N ALA A 143 8.62 21.24 8.10
CA ALA A 143 9.36 22.49 8.06
C ALA A 143 9.45 23.04 6.63
N PHE A 144 9.85 22.21 5.67
CA PHE A 144 9.98 22.60 4.26
C PHE A 144 8.67 23.10 3.63
N VAL A 145 7.54 22.50 3.97
CA VAL A 145 6.22 22.91 3.45
C VAL A 145 5.74 24.20 4.13
N SER A 146 6.11 24.41 5.39
CA SER A 146 5.75 25.59 6.17
C SER A 146 6.67 26.80 5.92
N GLU A 147 7.86 26.58 5.38
CA GLU A 147 8.79 27.66 5.06
C GLU A 147 8.32 28.53 3.91
N ARG A 148 8.48 29.84 4.06
CA ARG A 148 8.24 30.80 2.98
C ARG A 148 9.30 30.64 1.89
N ARG A 149 8.83 30.48 0.66
CA ARG A 149 9.72 30.31 -0.49
C ARG A 149 10.07 31.62 -1.20
N CYS A 150 9.31 32.69 -0.99
CA CYS A 150 9.53 33.99 -1.64
C CYS A 150 9.33 35.10 -0.62
N LEU A 151 10.42 35.79 -0.26
CA LEU A 151 10.36 37.08 0.42
C LEU A 151 10.04 38.14 -0.64
N PRO A 152 9.27 39.21 -0.31
CA PRO A 152 9.01 40.29 -1.23
C PRO A 152 10.30 41.04 -1.52
N GLU A 153 10.56 41.35 -2.79
CA GLU A 153 11.73 42.09 -3.27
C GLU A 153 11.44 43.59 -3.45
N ASP A 154 10.15 43.96 -3.49
CA ASP A 154 9.68 45.32 -3.63
C ASP A 154 8.36 45.58 -2.89
N GLU A 155 7.91 46.85 -2.81
CA GLU A 155 6.69 47.23 -2.15
C GLU A 155 5.43 46.64 -2.82
N LYS A 156 5.47 46.37 -4.13
CA LYS A 156 4.32 45.79 -4.85
C LYS A 156 4.16 44.30 -4.52
N GLN A 157 5.27 43.57 -4.41
CA GLN A 157 5.25 42.19 -3.97
C GLN A 157 4.82 42.10 -2.50
N LEU A 158 5.21 43.06 -1.66
CA LEU A 158 4.73 43.16 -0.28
C LEU A 158 3.23 43.39 -0.21
N HIS A 159 2.68 44.27 -1.03
CA HIS A 159 1.22 44.44 -1.11
C HIS A 159 0.51 43.16 -1.58
N SER A 160 1.05 42.50 -2.60
CA SER A 160 0.52 41.20 -3.06
C SER A 160 0.58 40.13 -1.96
N LEU A 161 1.60 40.16 -1.13
CA LEU A 161 1.75 39.25 0.01
C LEU A 161 0.67 39.55 1.06
N LEU A 162 0.42 40.81 1.43
CA LEU A 162 -0.64 41.18 2.35
C LEU A 162 -2.03 40.80 1.83
N MET A 163 -2.25 40.90 0.52
CA MET A 163 -3.50 40.47 -0.13
C MET A 163 -3.71 38.95 -0.05
N ILE A 164 -2.66 38.18 -0.18
CA ILE A 164 -2.74 36.71 -0.22
C ILE A 164 -2.68 36.10 1.19
N GLU A 165 -1.69 36.52 1.98
CA GLU A 165 -1.36 35.91 3.27
C GLU A 165 -2.13 36.51 4.45
N GLY A 166 -2.69 37.72 4.28
CA GLY A 166 -3.47 38.42 5.31
C GLY A 166 -2.63 39.42 6.10
N ASP A 167 -2.61 39.28 7.41
CA ASP A 167 -1.93 40.21 8.30
C ASP A 167 -0.44 39.93 8.47
N LEU A 168 0.29 40.96 8.83
CA LEU A 168 1.73 40.95 9.08
C LEU A 168 2.05 41.75 10.34
N ILE A 169 2.85 41.21 11.25
CA ILE A 169 3.46 41.96 12.35
C ILE A 169 4.80 42.53 11.86
N ALA A 170 5.08 43.78 12.18
CA ALA A 170 6.36 44.41 11.85
C ALA A 170 7.52 43.58 12.45
N GLY A 171 8.46 43.14 11.61
CA GLY A 171 9.59 42.32 12.03
C GLY A 171 9.45 40.80 11.76
N GLU A 172 8.26 40.29 11.48
CA GLU A 172 8.07 38.88 11.07
C GLU A 172 8.76 38.56 9.73
N LEU A 173 8.79 39.51 8.84
CA LEU A 173 9.56 39.48 7.62
C LEU A 173 10.68 40.49 7.77
N GLN A 174 11.88 40.14 7.38
CA GLN A 174 13.00 41.08 7.32
C GLN A 174 12.79 42.13 6.19
N VAL A 175 11.62 42.79 6.21
CA VAL A 175 11.20 43.77 5.20
C VAL A 175 11.46 45.16 5.75
N PRO A 176 11.95 46.12 4.93
CA PRO A 176 12.09 47.50 5.35
C PRO A 176 10.71 48.08 5.77
N ILE A 177 10.67 48.70 6.95
CA ILE A 177 9.45 49.36 7.46
C ILE A 177 8.99 50.44 6.49
N ASP A 178 9.92 51.11 5.83
CA ASP A 178 9.67 52.14 4.82
C ASP A 178 8.70 51.66 3.71
N TRP A 179 8.71 50.37 3.35
CA TRP A 179 7.79 49.85 2.35
C TRP A 179 6.33 49.77 2.87
N LEU A 180 6.13 49.40 4.14
CA LEU A 180 4.83 49.39 4.77
C LEU A 180 4.28 50.82 4.90
N GLU A 181 5.11 51.79 5.30
CA GLU A 181 4.74 53.21 5.36
C GLU A 181 4.43 53.77 3.98
N LEU A 182 5.16 53.37 2.93
CA LEU A 182 4.86 53.76 1.56
C LEU A 182 3.52 53.23 1.07
N LEU A 183 3.25 51.95 1.35
CA LEU A 183 1.94 51.33 1.05
C LEU A 183 0.78 52.03 1.82
N ALA A 184 1.02 52.43 3.09
CA ALA A 184 0.05 53.15 3.87
C ALA A 184 -0.22 54.56 3.29
N LYS A 185 0.80 55.27 2.86
CA LYS A 185 0.64 56.59 2.16
C LYS A 185 -0.14 56.47 0.85
N ARG A 186 -0.13 55.28 0.22
CA ARG A 186 -0.88 54.99 -1.01
C ARG A 186 -2.27 54.40 -0.74
N GLU A 187 -2.70 54.33 0.53
CA GLU A 187 -3.97 53.72 0.95
C GLU A 187 -4.10 52.23 0.53
N GLN A 188 -2.98 51.53 0.33
CA GLN A 188 -2.89 50.10 -0.06
C GLN A 188 -2.68 49.18 1.13
N ALA A 189 -2.13 49.67 2.23
CA ALA A 189 -1.99 48.93 3.48
C ALA A 189 -2.47 49.80 4.65
N LEU A 190 -2.93 49.14 5.70
CA LEU A 190 -3.43 49.78 6.92
C LEU A 190 -2.75 49.10 8.12
N TYR A 191 -2.43 49.94 9.10
CA TYR A 191 -2.02 49.48 10.42
C TYR A 191 -3.22 49.49 11.35
N ILE A 192 -3.52 48.37 11.97
CA ILE A 192 -4.64 48.18 12.88
C ILE A 192 -4.17 47.62 14.21
N GLU A 193 -4.89 47.90 15.30
CA GLU A 193 -4.68 47.23 16.58
C GLU A 193 -4.98 45.72 16.43
N PRO A 194 -4.21 44.83 17.05
CA PRO A 194 -3.15 45.05 18.04
C PRO A 194 -1.70 45.14 17.49
N GLY A 195 -1.49 45.67 16.34
CA GLY A 195 -0.15 45.82 15.78
C GLY A 195 0.04 45.10 14.44
N LEU A 196 -1.07 44.98 13.69
CA LEU A 196 -1.13 44.23 12.45
C LEU A 196 -1.12 45.17 11.23
N TRP A 197 -0.30 44.83 10.25
CA TRP A 197 -0.38 45.42 8.92
C TRP A 197 -1.25 44.55 8.02
N ILE A 198 -2.27 45.10 7.40
CA ILE A 198 -3.18 44.40 6.49
C ILE A 198 -3.28 45.14 5.16
N ALA A 199 -3.70 44.48 4.10
CA ALA A 199 -4.14 45.14 2.88
C ALA A 199 -5.43 45.90 3.15
N ALA A 200 -5.57 47.10 2.57
CA ALA A 200 -6.75 47.96 2.79
C ALA A 200 -8.06 47.27 2.44
N GLU A 201 -8.04 46.40 1.42
CA GLU A 201 -9.19 45.61 0.97
C GLU A 201 -9.68 44.60 2.02
N HIS A 202 -8.83 44.23 2.96
CA HIS A 202 -9.18 43.30 4.04
C HIS A 202 -9.73 43.96 5.29
N LEU A 203 -9.77 45.30 5.36
CA LEU A 203 -10.23 46.05 6.52
C LEU A 203 -11.60 45.58 7.03
N PRO A 204 -12.63 45.41 6.19
CA PRO A 204 -13.95 44.98 6.70
C PRO A 204 -13.93 43.62 7.39
N LYS A 205 -13.11 42.69 6.87
CA LYS A 205 -12.97 41.33 7.44
C LYS A 205 -12.27 41.37 8.80
N TYR A 206 -11.19 42.17 8.94
CA TYR A 206 -10.49 42.31 10.20
C TYR A 206 -11.29 43.07 11.24
N GLN A 207 -12.05 44.08 10.84
CA GLN A 207 -12.98 44.79 11.73
C GLN A 207 -14.06 43.82 12.26
N ALA A 208 -14.71 43.05 11.39
CA ALA A 208 -15.67 42.04 11.82
C ALA A 208 -15.05 41.04 12.81
N ALA A 209 -13.82 40.58 12.56
CA ALA A 209 -13.16 39.59 13.41
C ALA A 209 -12.71 40.16 14.76
N LEU A 210 -12.10 41.36 14.77
CA LEU A 210 -11.43 41.95 15.95
C LEU A 210 -12.36 42.83 16.78
N GLU A 211 -13.19 43.66 16.14
CA GLU A 211 -14.05 44.64 16.80
C GLU A 211 -15.47 44.11 17.02
N GLU A 212 -16.09 43.57 15.98
CA GLU A 212 -17.50 43.11 16.05
C GLU A 212 -17.62 41.68 16.64
N GLY A 213 -16.54 40.92 16.68
CA GLY A 213 -16.51 39.57 17.25
C GLY A 213 -17.14 38.51 16.37
N ASP A 214 -17.23 38.75 15.04
CA ASP A 214 -17.77 37.79 14.09
C ASP A 214 -16.92 36.50 14.07
N TYR A 215 -17.57 35.43 14.44
CA TYR A 215 -16.90 34.11 14.60
C TYR A 215 -16.41 33.53 13.28
N GLU A 216 -17.15 33.72 12.17
CA GLU A 216 -16.76 33.26 10.86
C GLU A 216 -15.56 34.04 10.31
N ALA A 217 -15.55 35.36 10.49
CA ALA A 217 -14.39 36.17 10.14
C ALA A 217 -13.14 35.76 10.93
N ARG A 218 -13.30 35.47 12.24
CA ARG A 218 -12.22 34.94 13.09
C ARG A 218 -11.65 33.62 12.56
N LYS A 219 -12.48 32.64 12.21
CA LYS A 219 -12.05 31.37 11.62
C LYS A 219 -11.25 31.60 10.33
N GLN A 220 -11.72 32.50 9.47
CA GLN A 220 -11.06 32.77 8.19
C GLN A 220 -9.68 33.39 8.33
N ILE A 221 -9.48 34.32 9.27
CA ILE A 221 -8.16 34.92 9.49
C ILE A 221 -7.19 33.90 10.13
N VAL A 222 -7.66 33.08 11.08
CA VAL A 222 -6.86 32.00 11.69
C VAL A 222 -6.48 30.96 10.65
N LEU A 223 -7.40 30.50 9.82
CA LEU A 223 -7.10 29.52 8.77
C LEU A 223 -6.08 30.06 7.77
N ARG A 224 -6.19 31.33 7.39
CA ARG A 224 -5.23 32.03 6.54
C ARG A 224 -3.86 32.14 7.20
N LEU A 225 -3.81 32.47 8.49
CA LEU A 225 -2.58 32.52 9.27
C LEU A 225 -1.85 31.15 9.23
N ILE A 226 -2.55 30.08 9.59
CA ILE A 226 -2.00 28.71 9.60
C ILE A 226 -1.52 28.29 8.20
N ARG A 227 -2.25 28.66 7.14
CA ARG A 227 -1.89 28.33 5.76
C ARG A 227 -0.60 28.96 5.30
N TYR A 228 -0.35 30.21 5.66
CA TYR A 228 0.73 31.01 5.09
C TYR A 228 1.89 31.29 6.06
N ARG A 229 1.65 31.22 7.36
CA ARG A 229 2.67 31.46 8.40
C ARG A 229 3.20 30.15 9.02
N GLY A 230 2.69 29.01 8.60
CA GLY A 230 3.04 27.72 9.14
C GLY A 230 2.19 27.32 10.35
N ALA A 231 2.65 26.26 11.02
CA ALA A 231 1.94 25.74 12.17
C ALA A 231 1.81 26.77 13.30
N GLN A 232 0.69 26.76 13.99
CA GLN A 232 0.37 27.67 15.09
C GLN A 232 -0.07 26.87 16.32
N THR A 233 0.16 27.46 17.51
CA THR A 233 -0.43 26.99 18.76
C THR A 233 -1.62 27.90 19.12
N ALA A 234 -2.46 27.45 20.06
CA ALA A 234 -3.53 28.31 20.58
C ALA A 234 -3.00 29.57 21.24
N GLU A 235 -1.86 29.44 21.95
CA GLU A 235 -1.17 30.57 22.60
C GLU A 235 -0.68 31.59 21.57
N SER A 236 -0.04 31.15 20.47
CA SER A 236 0.47 32.05 19.43
C SER A 236 -0.66 32.86 18.75
N ILE A 237 -1.83 32.24 18.57
CA ILE A 237 -3.00 32.91 18.00
C ILE A 237 -3.60 33.89 19.00
N SER A 238 -3.70 33.48 20.28
CA SER A 238 -4.16 34.31 21.39
C SER A 238 -3.31 35.57 21.53
N GLU A 239 -1.99 35.43 21.54
CA GLU A 239 -1.04 36.55 21.60
C GLU A 239 -1.12 37.48 20.38
N ARG A 240 -1.25 36.90 19.17
CA ARG A 240 -1.28 37.67 17.92
C ARG A 240 -2.49 38.61 17.82
N TYR A 241 -3.68 38.10 18.20
CA TYR A 241 -4.94 38.84 18.08
C TYR A 241 -5.45 39.40 19.38
N LEU A 242 -4.74 39.24 20.49
CA LEU A 242 -5.14 39.56 21.85
C LEU A 242 -6.51 38.99 22.24
N TRP A 243 -6.72 37.72 21.84
CA TRP A 243 -7.93 36.99 22.21
C TRP A 243 -7.74 36.17 23.48
N GLU A 244 -8.83 35.87 24.17
CA GLU A 244 -8.81 34.90 25.26
C GLU A 244 -8.36 33.54 24.75
N PRO A 245 -7.47 32.82 25.46
CA PRO A 245 -6.97 31.50 25.03
C PRO A 245 -8.09 30.50 24.75
N GLU A 246 -9.16 30.55 25.53
CA GLU A 246 -10.33 29.66 25.34
C GLU A 246 -11.03 29.89 24.01
N LEU A 247 -11.04 31.13 23.51
CA LEU A 247 -11.61 31.46 22.20
C LEU A 247 -10.73 30.91 21.07
N ALA A 248 -9.41 31.04 21.19
CA ALA A 248 -8.47 30.47 20.22
C ALA A 248 -8.61 28.95 20.15
N CYS A 249 -8.69 28.26 21.29
CA CYS A 249 -8.94 26.82 21.34
C CYS A 249 -10.25 26.44 20.65
N LYS A 250 -11.35 27.12 20.93
CA LYS A 250 -12.65 26.83 20.30
C LYS A 250 -12.63 27.01 18.78
N ILE A 251 -11.93 28.02 18.28
CA ILE A 251 -11.79 28.24 16.84
C ILE A 251 -10.98 27.10 16.21
N LEU A 252 -9.89 26.68 16.84
CA LEU A 252 -9.05 25.59 16.35
C LEU A 252 -9.80 24.26 16.36
N GLU A 253 -10.50 23.92 17.45
CA GLU A 253 -11.34 22.70 17.52
C GLU A 253 -12.41 22.67 16.42
N GLU A 254 -13.03 23.81 16.13
CA GLU A 254 -14.04 23.91 15.07
C GLU A 254 -13.42 23.73 13.67
N LEU A 255 -12.27 24.36 13.40
CA LEU A 255 -11.54 24.20 12.13
C LEU A 255 -11.03 22.77 11.94
N GLU A 256 -10.60 22.11 13.01
CA GLU A 256 -10.20 20.70 12.99
C GLU A 256 -11.40 19.79 12.71
N ARG A 257 -12.53 20.01 13.37
CA ARG A 257 -13.77 19.28 13.12
C ARG A 257 -14.27 19.43 11.67
N GLN A 258 -14.04 20.59 11.06
CA GLN A 258 -14.31 20.84 9.65
C GLN A 258 -13.27 20.19 8.71
N GLY A 259 -12.19 19.63 9.24
CA GLY A 259 -11.10 19.04 8.46
C GLY A 259 -10.23 20.06 7.73
N SER A 260 -10.28 21.34 8.11
CA SER A 260 -9.49 22.41 7.50
C SER A 260 -8.06 22.49 8.04
N ILE A 261 -7.87 22.03 9.27
CA ILE A 261 -6.58 21.94 9.96
C ILE A 261 -6.43 20.54 10.60
N VAL A 262 -5.19 20.21 10.96
CA VAL A 262 -4.82 18.95 11.64
C VAL A 262 -3.94 19.30 12.83
N GLU A 263 -4.27 18.77 14.00
CA GLU A 263 -3.41 18.84 15.18
C GLU A 263 -2.35 17.73 15.12
N SER A 264 -1.12 18.08 15.43
CA SER A 264 -0.01 17.14 15.59
C SER A 264 1.02 17.71 16.57
N GLU A 265 1.28 16.99 17.66
CA GLU A 265 2.27 17.37 18.71
C GLU A 265 2.03 18.76 19.32
N GLY A 266 0.78 19.16 19.48
CA GLY A 266 0.41 20.47 20.06
C GLY A 266 0.46 21.63 19.07
N LEU A 267 0.73 21.36 17.79
CA LEU A 267 0.76 22.33 16.70
C LEU A 267 -0.39 22.07 15.71
N TYR A 268 -0.99 23.14 15.24
CA TYR A 268 -2.07 23.07 14.25
C TYR A 268 -1.56 23.46 12.86
N TYR A 269 -1.71 22.53 11.92
CA TYR A 269 -1.28 22.66 10.54
C TYR A 269 -2.46 22.80 9.59
N HIS A 270 -2.29 23.52 8.50
CA HIS A 270 -3.29 23.52 7.42
C HIS A 270 -3.37 22.13 6.78
N ALA A 271 -4.58 21.56 6.68
CA ALA A 271 -4.77 20.17 6.26
C ALA A 271 -4.11 19.83 4.92
N GLU A 272 -4.26 20.70 3.90
CA GLU A 272 -3.61 20.49 2.60
C GLU A 272 -2.08 20.48 2.68
N LEU A 273 -1.48 21.34 3.52
CA LEU A 273 -0.04 21.43 3.68
C LEU A 273 0.50 20.21 4.45
N TYR A 274 -0.23 19.77 5.48
CA TYR A 274 0.09 18.57 6.23
C TYR A 274 0.04 17.32 5.36
N GLU A 275 -1.00 17.17 4.53
CA GLU A 275 -1.08 16.08 3.56
C GLU A 275 0.02 16.16 2.49
N ARG A 276 0.39 17.35 2.06
CA ARG A 276 1.52 17.54 1.15
C ARG A 276 2.84 17.09 1.79
N ALA A 277 3.09 17.49 3.03
CA ALA A 277 4.27 17.07 3.79
C ALA A 277 4.32 15.55 3.97
N ARG A 278 3.17 14.91 4.26
CA ARG A 278 3.05 13.45 4.36
C ARG A 278 3.42 12.75 3.04
N ARG A 279 2.92 13.25 1.92
CA ARG A 279 3.24 12.69 0.60
C ARG A 279 4.73 12.84 0.26
N GLU A 280 5.33 13.99 0.56
CA GLU A 280 6.77 14.19 0.35
C GLU A 280 7.61 13.32 1.29
N SER A 281 7.17 13.08 2.54
CA SER A 281 7.82 12.14 3.46
C SER A 281 7.80 10.71 2.90
N ILE A 282 6.67 10.24 2.40
CA ILE A 282 6.56 8.93 1.76
C ILE A 282 7.48 8.84 0.53
N LYS A 283 7.52 9.89 -0.29
CA LYS A 283 8.38 9.95 -1.48
C LYS A 283 9.86 9.94 -1.10
N SER A 284 10.27 10.69 -0.05
CA SER A 284 11.63 10.68 0.48
C SER A 284 12.02 9.28 0.96
N ARG A 285 11.14 8.61 1.72
CA ARG A 285 11.37 7.23 2.19
C ARG A 285 11.52 6.24 1.03
N ARG A 286 10.74 6.39 -0.06
CA ARG A 286 10.91 5.58 -1.28
C ARG A 286 12.26 5.83 -1.95
N ALA A 287 12.70 7.08 -2.04
CA ALA A 287 13.96 7.45 -2.65
C ALA A 287 15.20 6.91 -1.90
N GLN A 288 15.07 6.63 -0.60
CA GLN A 288 16.13 6.02 0.21
C GLN A 288 16.32 4.53 -0.06
N ILE A 289 15.35 3.87 -0.70
CA ILE A 289 15.41 2.45 -1.01
C ILE A 289 16.44 2.23 -2.13
N LYS A 290 17.44 1.41 -1.83
CA LYS A 290 18.47 1.02 -2.80
C LYS A 290 18.17 -0.39 -3.30
N THR A 291 18.03 -0.54 -4.60
CA THR A 291 17.84 -1.83 -5.26
C THR A 291 19.00 -2.77 -4.98
N ARG A 292 18.73 -4.04 -4.75
CA ARG A 292 19.69 -5.09 -4.48
C ARG A 292 19.57 -6.20 -5.51
N PRO A 293 20.68 -6.88 -5.87
CA PRO A 293 20.63 -8.01 -6.78
C PRO A 293 19.95 -9.23 -6.14
N ALA A 294 19.37 -10.10 -6.98
CA ALA A 294 18.59 -11.25 -6.54
C ALA A 294 19.39 -12.22 -5.64
N GLU A 295 20.71 -12.32 -5.81
CA GLU A 295 21.58 -13.15 -4.98
C GLU A 295 21.58 -12.71 -3.51
N ARG A 296 21.46 -11.41 -3.24
CA ARG A 296 21.34 -10.90 -1.86
C ARG A 296 20.04 -11.32 -1.21
N TYR A 297 18.96 -11.33 -1.98
CA TYR A 297 17.66 -11.82 -1.51
C TYR A 297 17.70 -13.34 -1.26
N ALA A 298 18.27 -14.11 -2.19
CA ALA A 298 18.44 -15.54 -2.00
C ALA A 298 19.26 -15.87 -0.74
N ALA A 299 20.36 -15.13 -0.49
CA ALA A 299 21.16 -15.27 0.72
C ALA A 299 20.36 -14.91 2.00
N LEU A 300 19.51 -13.87 1.96
CA LEU A 300 18.63 -13.52 3.06
C LEU A 300 17.63 -14.63 3.35
N MET A 301 16.99 -15.17 2.33
CA MET A 301 16.04 -16.28 2.45
C MET A 301 16.71 -17.54 2.99
N ALA A 302 17.90 -17.90 2.50
CA ALA A 302 18.68 -19.01 3.02
C ALA A 302 19.04 -18.82 4.51
N LYS A 303 19.50 -17.63 4.90
CA LYS A 303 19.80 -17.31 6.31
C LYS A 303 18.55 -17.41 7.21
N ARG A 304 17.40 -17.02 6.71
CA ARG A 304 16.12 -17.11 7.45
C ARG A 304 15.72 -18.57 7.72
N LEU A 305 16.07 -19.47 6.81
CA LEU A 305 15.83 -20.91 6.96
C LEU A 305 16.86 -21.60 7.87
N GLN A 306 18.09 -21.08 7.94
CA GLN A 306 19.19 -21.62 8.74
C GLN A 306 19.23 -21.12 10.19
N ALA A 307 18.12 -20.56 10.71
CA ALA A 307 18.07 -20.12 12.09
C ALA A 307 18.45 -21.25 13.05
N SER A 308 19.25 -20.96 14.07
CA SER A 308 19.62 -21.91 15.14
C SER A 308 18.41 -22.18 16.04
N ALA A 309 17.56 -23.11 15.63
CA ALA A 309 16.40 -23.55 16.37
C ALA A 309 16.34 -25.09 16.39
N PRO A 310 15.64 -25.70 17.34
CA PRO A 310 15.40 -27.13 17.35
C PRO A 310 14.77 -27.59 16.03
N ALA A 311 15.16 -28.77 15.54
CA ALA A 311 14.70 -29.28 14.23
C ALA A 311 13.17 -29.37 14.15
N GLN A 312 12.47 -29.59 15.24
CA GLN A 312 11.01 -29.61 15.30
C GLN A 312 10.40 -28.23 15.03
N GLU A 313 10.95 -27.17 15.64
CA GLU A 313 10.51 -25.79 15.40
C GLU A 313 10.79 -25.34 13.97
N LEU A 314 11.93 -25.75 13.40
CA LEU A 314 12.25 -25.50 12.00
C LEU A 314 11.28 -26.20 11.06
N LEU A 315 10.84 -27.42 11.40
CA LEU A 315 9.84 -28.15 10.64
C LEU A 315 8.49 -27.44 10.67
N GLU A 316 8.01 -27.06 11.83
CA GLU A 316 6.75 -26.33 11.97
C GLU A 316 6.79 -24.99 11.21
N LYS A 317 7.89 -24.25 11.32
CA LYS A 317 8.10 -23.01 10.56
C LYS A 317 8.11 -23.26 9.04
N ALA A 318 8.79 -24.32 8.59
CA ALA A 318 8.85 -24.67 7.18
C ALA A 318 7.45 -25.02 6.62
N ILE A 319 6.70 -25.84 7.36
CA ILE A 319 5.32 -26.19 6.99
C ILE A 319 4.41 -24.96 7.02
N ARG A 320 4.49 -24.12 8.06
CA ARG A 320 3.71 -22.87 8.17
C ARG A 320 3.94 -21.94 6.98
N LEU A 321 5.18 -21.79 6.53
CA LEU A 321 5.51 -20.96 5.36
C LEU A 321 5.00 -21.55 4.04
N LEU A 322 4.78 -22.86 3.99
CA LEU A 322 4.35 -23.59 2.79
C LEU A 322 2.89 -24.06 2.86
N THR A 323 2.11 -23.61 3.85
CA THR A 323 0.67 -23.90 3.90
C THR A 323 -0.01 -23.43 2.62
N ASP A 324 -0.99 -24.20 2.17
CA ASP A 324 -1.79 -23.95 0.96
C ASP A 324 -1.02 -23.99 -0.37
N LYS A 325 0.28 -24.34 -0.35
CA LYS A 325 1.04 -24.54 -1.58
C LYS A 325 0.92 -26.00 -2.04
N ALA A 326 0.36 -26.17 -3.24
CA ALA A 326 0.27 -27.46 -3.91
C ALA A 326 1.65 -27.87 -4.44
N ILE A 327 2.26 -28.86 -3.80
CA ILE A 327 3.58 -29.39 -4.17
C ILE A 327 3.42 -30.91 -4.44
N PRO A 328 4.04 -31.48 -5.48
CA PRO A 328 4.01 -32.91 -5.70
C PRO A 328 4.34 -33.67 -4.43
N ALA A 329 3.49 -34.65 -4.04
CA ALA A 329 3.58 -35.32 -2.75
C ALA A 329 4.96 -35.98 -2.53
N GLU A 330 5.58 -36.49 -3.59
CA GLU A 330 6.90 -37.09 -3.57
C GLU A 330 8.03 -36.13 -3.19
N ASN A 331 7.87 -34.83 -3.48
CA ASN A 331 8.91 -33.83 -3.28
C ASN A 331 9.00 -33.36 -1.82
N TRP A 332 7.97 -33.56 -1.01
CA TRP A 332 7.97 -33.09 0.38
C TRP A 332 9.10 -33.70 1.20
N GLU A 333 9.18 -35.02 1.29
CA GLU A 333 10.19 -35.73 2.09
C GLU A 333 11.49 -36.00 1.35
N SER A 334 11.47 -35.99 0.00
CA SER A 334 12.67 -36.21 -0.79
C SER A 334 13.51 -34.95 -1.01
N LEU A 335 12.89 -33.78 -1.05
CA LEU A 335 13.55 -32.53 -1.43
C LEU A 335 13.27 -31.39 -0.45
N ILE A 336 11.98 -31.07 -0.21
CA ILE A 336 11.56 -29.82 0.44
C ILE A 336 11.97 -29.77 1.91
N LEU A 337 11.64 -30.80 2.67
CA LEU A 337 11.93 -30.86 4.10
C LEU A 337 13.41 -31.11 4.38
N PRO A 338 14.11 -32.04 3.69
CA PRO A 338 15.56 -32.21 3.87
C PRO A 338 16.39 -30.98 3.52
N ALA A 339 15.97 -30.19 2.52
CA ALA A 339 16.64 -28.93 2.16
C ALA A 339 16.54 -27.85 3.24
N ARG A 340 15.58 -27.93 4.15
CA ARG A 340 15.29 -26.94 5.18
C ARG A 340 15.67 -27.37 6.59
N ILE A 341 15.73 -28.67 6.82
CA ILE A 341 15.91 -29.25 8.16
C ILE A 341 17.09 -30.19 8.12
N ALA A 342 18.17 -29.82 8.80
CA ALA A 342 19.34 -30.69 8.94
C ALA A 342 18.95 -31.99 9.65
N ASN A 343 19.37 -33.10 9.12
CA ASN A 343 19.07 -34.43 9.64
C ASN A 343 17.58 -34.75 9.74
N TYR A 344 16.80 -34.27 8.76
CA TYR A 344 15.37 -34.61 8.66
C TYR A 344 15.13 -36.12 8.73
N ARG A 345 14.14 -36.54 9.48
CA ARG A 345 13.64 -37.90 9.57
C ARG A 345 12.12 -37.94 9.47
N PRO A 346 11.56 -38.97 8.78
CA PRO A 346 10.12 -39.09 8.58
C PRO A 346 9.27 -39.02 9.87
N GLU A 347 9.82 -39.55 10.98
CA GLU A 347 9.15 -39.54 12.28
C GLU A 347 8.92 -38.13 12.83
N MET A 348 9.74 -37.16 12.41
CA MET A 348 9.57 -35.76 12.84
C MET A 348 8.28 -35.16 12.26
N LEU A 349 7.99 -35.48 10.99
CA LEU A 349 6.74 -35.04 10.34
C LEU A 349 5.53 -35.72 10.97
N ASP A 350 5.61 -37.04 11.21
CA ASP A 350 4.53 -37.77 11.87
C ASP A 350 4.24 -37.23 13.29
N ASN A 351 5.28 -36.92 14.08
CA ASN A 351 5.13 -36.32 15.41
C ASN A 351 4.49 -34.93 15.34
N MET A 352 4.87 -34.10 14.36
CA MET A 352 4.28 -32.77 14.17
C MET A 352 2.80 -32.88 13.82
N LEU A 353 2.41 -33.78 12.91
CA LEU A 353 1.02 -34.00 12.53
C LEU A 353 0.18 -34.53 13.70
N ALA A 354 0.75 -35.46 14.48
CA ALA A 354 0.11 -35.98 15.69
C ALA A 354 -0.13 -34.87 16.76
N GLY A 355 0.62 -33.79 16.71
CA GLY A 355 0.45 -32.60 17.56
C GLY A 355 -0.84 -31.82 17.28
N GLY A 356 -1.51 -32.03 16.13
CA GLY A 356 -2.83 -31.48 15.82
C GLY A 356 -2.86 -29.99 15.41
N ASN A 357 -1.72 -29.39 15.11
CA ASN A 357 -1.67 -28.00 14.62
C ASN A 357 -1.81 -27.92 13.09
N PHE A 358 -1.38 -28.97 12.39
CA PHE A 358 -1.33 -29.04 10.94
C PHE A 358 -2.00 -30.32 10.45
N PHE A 359 -2.62 -30.25 9.29
CA PHE A 359 -3.10 -31.39 8.53
C PHE A 359 -2.58 -31.33 7.10
N TRP A 360 -2.74 -32.38 6.35
CA TRP A 360 -2.41 -32.44 4.94
C TRP A 360 -3.62 -32.79 4.11
N ARG A 361 -3.64 -32.34 2.86
CA ARG A 361 -4.68 -32.64 1.88
C ARG A 361 -4.01 -32.99 0.57
N MET A 362 -4.41 -34.11 -0.02
CA MET A 362 -3.98 -34.51 -1.36
C MET A 362 -4.96 -33.93 -2.39
N ASN A 363 -4.47 -33.51 -3.53
CA ASN A 363 -5.28 -33.09 -4.66
C ASN A 363 -5.34 -34.24 -5.70
N GLU A 364 -6.28 -34.15 -6.67
CA GLU A 364 -6.46 -35.17 -7.72
C GLU A 364 -5.23 -35.35 -8.62
N ASP A 365 -4.41 -34.29 -8.79
CA ASP A 365 -3.16 -34.28 -9.55
C ASP A 365 -1.97 -34.86 -8.79
N GLN A 366 -2.19 -35.51 -7.65
CA GLN A 366 -1.17 -36.03 -6.73
C GLN A 366 -0.28 -34.95 -6.09
N SER A 367 -0.62 -33.70 -6.19
CA SER A 367 -0.03 -32.68 -5.36
C SER A 367 -0.61 -32.73 -3.94
N LEU A 368 0.16 -32.25 -2.97
CA LEU A 368 -0.23 -32.23 -1.56
C LEU A 368 -0.03 -30.82 -1.00
N CYS A 369 -1.02 -30.37 -0.24
CA CYS A 369 -0.96 -29.14 0.55
C CYS A 369 -1.00 -29.47 2.03
N PHE A 370 -0.23 -28.72 2.84
CA PHE A 370 -0.45 -28.65 4.28
C PHE A 370 -1.41 -27.51 4.59
N GLY A 371 -2.30 -27.71 5.57
CA GLY A 371 -3.19 -26.70 6.11
C GLY A 371 -3.03 -26.61 7.64
N ARG A 372 -3.57 -25.54 8.23
CA ARG A 372 -3.61 -25.35 9.68
C ARG A 372 -5.01 -25.63 10.19
N TYR A 373 -5.15 -26.32 11.31
CA TYR A 373 -6.45 -26.59 11.92
C TYR A 373 -7.19 -25.32 12.34
N GLU A 374 -6.48 -24.25 12.66
CA GLU A 374 -7.07 -22.94 12.96
C GLU A 374 -7.80 -22.28 11.78
N ASP A 375 -7.42 -22.67 10.55
CA ASP A 375 -8.01 -22.15 9.32
C ASP A 375 -9.22 -22.98 8.84
N ILE A 376 -9.54 -24.06 9.51
CA ILE A 376 -10.68 -24.92 9.11
C ILE A 376 -12.01 -24.21 9.40
N ASP A 377 -12.91 -24.28 8.43
CA ASP A 377 -14.31 -23.95 8.62
C ASP A 377 -15.04 -25.15 9.26
N TRP A 378 -15.19 -25.09 10.58
CA TRP A 378 -15.85 -26.14 11.35
C TRP A 378 -17.37 -26.16 11.18
N ASP A 379 -17.97 -25.07 10.70
CA ASP A 379 -19.42 -24.93 10.49
C ASP A 379 -19.88 -25.39 9.10
N ALA A 380 -18.94 -25.74 8.22
CA ALA A 380 -19.22 -26.21 6.87
C ALA A 380 -20.05 -27.51 6.89
N ASP A 381 -21.09 -27.55 6.06
CA ASP A 381 -21.92 -28.75 5.90
C ASP A 381 -21.22 -29.83 5.06
N MET A 382 -20.68 -30.82 5.74
CA MET A 382 -20.02 -31.98 5.12
C MET A 382 -20.97 -33.05 4.61
N GLY A 383 -22.30 -32.95 4.89
CA GLY A 383 -23.31 -33.91 4.44
C GLY A 383 -23.49 -33.92 2.93
N LEU A 384 -23.29 -32.77 2.28
CA LEU A 384 -23.34 -32.64 0.82
C LEU A 384 -22.25 -33.49 0.15
N VAL A 385 -21.03 -33.51 0.69
CA VAL A 385 -19.92 -34.32 0.16
C VAL A 385 -20.26 -35.82 0.31
N ALA A 386 -20.83 -36.25 1.44
CA ALA A 386 -21.24 -37.62 1.65
C ALA A 386 -22.24 -38.10 0.59
N GLN A 387 -23.16 -37.24 0.11
CA GLN A 387 -24.15 -37.58 -0.92
C GLN A 387 -23.53 -37.79 -2.30
N THR A 388 -22.37 -37.27 -2.58
CA THR A 388 -21.65 -37.48 -3.86
C THR A 388 -20.89 -38.81 -3.91
N LEU A 389 -20.75 -39.48 -2.78
CA LEU A 389 -20.04 -40.75 -2.66
C LEU A 389 -20.99 -41.95 -2.73
N GLU A 390 -20.49 -43.06 -3.25
CA GLU A 390 -21.24 -44.29 -3.41
C GLU A 390 -20.57 -45.49 -2.73
N GLY A 391 -21.32 -46.52 -2.42
CA GLY A 391 -20.83 -47.79 -1.89
C GLY A 391 -19.98 -47.66 -0.62
N ASN A 392 -18.88 -48.38 -0.57
CA ASN A 392 -17.98 -48.44 0.58
C ASN A 392 -17.31 -47.10 0.93
N GLU A 393 -17.12 -46.23 -0.04
CA GLU A 393 -16.55 -44.88 0.19
C GLU A 393 -17.52 -44.03 1.02
N ARG A 394 -18.79 -44.07 0.70
CA ARG A 394 -19.83 -43.38 1.46
C ARG A 394 -19.94 -43.89 2.89
N ILE A 395 -19.95 -45.24 3.07
CA ILE A 395 -20.03 -45.84 4.39
C ILE A 395 -18.88 -45.39 5.30
N ILE A 396 -17.65 -45.43 4.80
CA ILE A 396 -16.46 -44.99 5.57
C ILE A 396 -16.49 -43.48 5.83
N TYR A 397 -16.88 -42.68 4.84
CA TYR A 397 -16.92 -41.24 4.98
C TYR A 397 -17.99 -40.78 6.02
N GLU A 398 -19.19 -41.36 5.95
CA GLU A 398 -20.26 -41.10 6.94
C GLU A 398 -19.86 -41.57 8.35
N ALA A 399 -19.15 -42.69 8.45
CA ALA A 399 -18.64 -43.17 9.73
C ALA A 399 -17.60 -42.18 10.34
N LEU A 400 -16.69 -41.65 9.54
CA LEU A 400 -15.74 -40.64 9.96
C LEU A 400 -16.42 -39.32 10.30
N LEU A 401 -17.42 -38.90 9.52
CA LEU A 401 -18.21 -37.70 9.79
C LEU A 401 -18.91 -37.78 11.15
N LYS A 402 -19.49 -38.96 11.49
CA LYS A 402 -20.21 -39.16 12.74
C LYS A 402 -19.31 -39.37 13.95
N ARG A 403 -18.20 -40.10 13.79
CA ARG A 403 -17.30 -40.50 14.90
C ARG A 403 -16.14 -39.54 15.13
N GLY A 404 -15.83 -38.70 14.14
CA GLY A 404 -14.59 -37.90 14.11
C GLY A 404 -13.36 -38.74 13.76
N ALA A 405 -12.19 -38.24 14.13
CA ALA A 405 -10.92 -38.89 13.88
C ALA A 405 -10.86 -40.30 14.45
N SER A 406 -10.69 -41.29 13.59
CA SER A 406 -10.84 -42.70 13.94
C SER A 406 -9.67 -43.54 13.45
N PHE A 407 -9.25 -44.53 14.26
CA PHE A 407 -8.28 -45.52 13.82
C PHE A 407 -8.88 -46.45 12.77
N MET A 408 -8.06 -46.90 11.84
CA MET A 408 -8.49 -47.84 10.80
C MET A 408 -9.12 -49.11 11.38
N GLN A 409 -8.63 -49.61 12.51
CA GLN A 409 -9.20 -50.77 13.20
C GLN A 409 -10.67 -50.60 13.58
N SER A 410 -11.09 -49.41 14.00
CA SER A 410 -12.48 -49.13 14.37
C SER A 410 -13.42 -49.09 13.16
N LEU A 411 -12.88 -49.05 11.96
CA LEU A 411 -13.64 -49.05 10.69
C LEU A 411 -13.72 -50.46 10.05
N THR A 412 -12.96 -51.43 10.52
CA THR A 412 -12.84 -52.78 9.90
C THR A 412 -14.17 -53.54 9.88
N GLY A 413 -15.04 -53.35 10.87
CA GLY A 413 -16.34 -54.05 10.92
C GLY A 413 -17.47 -53.39 10.12
N LEU A 414 -17.17 -52.30 9.38
CA LEU A 414 -18.19 -51.56 8.62
C LEU A 414 -18.35 -52.06 7.18
N LEU A 415 -17.40 -52.83 6.69
CA LEU A 415 -17.34 -53.31 5.30
C LEU A 415 -17.27 -54.84 5.29
N GLU A 416 -18.07 -55.45 4.40
CA GLU A 416 -18.12 -56.92 4.24
C GLU A 416 -17.14 -57.42 3.16
N ASP A 417 -17.05 -56.69 2.05
CA ASP A 417 -16.37 -57.18 0.83
C ASP A 417 -15.02 -56.55 0.55
N GLU A 418 -14.61 -55.46 1.29
CA GLU A 418 -13.43 -54.70 1.01
C GLU A 418 -12.69 -54.29 2.30
N LEU A 419 -11.37 -54.12 2.24
CA LEU A 419 -10.62 -53.64 3.40
C LEU A 419 -10.72 -52.11 3.52
N PRO A 420 -10.97 -51.58 4.73
CA PRO A 420 -10.95 -50.12 4.97
C PRO A 420 -9.72 -49.41 4.47
N TYR A 421 -8.56 -50.10 4.44
CA TYR A 421 -7.31 -49.61 3.91
C TYR A 421 -7.40 -49.17 2.44
N ASP A 422 -8.07 -49.96 1.58
CA ASP A 422 -8.16 -49.66 0.16
C ASP A 422 -9.18 -48.52 -0.10
N VAL A 423 -10.26 -48.48 0.67
CA VAL A 423 -11.26 -47.40 0.63
C VAL A 423 -10.68 -46.09 1.12
N LEU A 424 -9.98 -46.07 2.27
CA LEU A 424 -9.32 -44.90 2.81
C LEU A 424 -8.25 -44.37 1.83
N GLY A 425 -7.52 -45.27 1.17
CA GLY A 425 -6.56 -44.90 0.14
C GLY A 425 -7.19 -44.16 -1.05
N ARG A 426 -8.38 -44.57 -1.49
CA ARG A 426 -9.15 -43.86 -2.54
C ARG A 426 -9.66 -42.51 -2.06
N LEU A 427 -10.23 -42.44 -0.86
CA LEU A 427 -10.73 -41.20 -0.26
C LEU A 427 -9.60 -40.20 -0.02
N THR A 428 -8.44 -40.69 0.39
CA THR A 428 -7.21 -39.87 0.53
C THR A 428 -6.76 -39.32 -0.83
N GLY A 429 -6.72 -40.17 -1.88
CA GLY A 429 -6.38 -39.74 -3.23
C GLY A 429 -7.35 -38.71 -3.83
N LYS A 430 -8.62 -38.72 -3.38
CA LYS A 430 -9.63 -37.72 -3.73
C LYS A 430 -9.54 -36.44 -2.86
N GLY A 431 -8.66 -36.38 -1.88
CA GLY A 431 -8.51 -35.25 -0.96
C GLY A 431 -9.62 -35.11 0.07
N LEU A 432 -10.42 -36.16 0.28
CA LEU A 432 -11.59 -36.14 1.18
C LEU A 432 -11.26 -36.58 2.60
N VAL A 433 -10.15 -37.31 2.77
CA VAL A 433 -9.69 -37.86 4.05
C VAL A 433 -8.18 -37.62 4.20
N CYS A 434 -7.77 -37.25 5.40
CA CYS A 434 -6.36 -37.14 5.81
C CYS A 434 -6.11 -38.00 7.06
N ALA A 435 -4.89 -38.01 7.54
CA ALA A 435 -4.53 -38.69 8.78
C ALA A 435 -3.54 -37.84 9.60
N ASP A 436 -3.50 -38.11 10.92
CA ASP A 436 -2.55 -37.51 11.86
C ASP A 436 -1.11 -38.10 11.73
N SER A 437 -0.80 -38.71 10.59
CA SER A 437 0.52 -39.16 10.18
C SER A 437 0.68 -39.04 8.67
N PHE A 438 1.92 -39.00 8.17
CA PHE A 438 2.22 -38.96 6.75
C PHE A 438 2.31 -40.35 6.11
N LEU A 439 2.12 -41.39 6.91
CA LEU A 439 2.21 -42.79 6.46
C LEU A 439 1.28 -43.14 5.27
N PRO A 440 0.00 -42.69 5.23
CA PRO A 440 -0.87 -42.96 4.09
C PRO A 440 -0.31 -42.42 2.77
N VAL A 441 0.29 -41.22 2.79
CA VAL A 441 0.92 -40.61 1.61
C VAL A 441 2.11 -41.43 1.14
N ARG A 442 3.00 -41.80 2.05
CA ARG A 442 4.15 -42.66 1.72
C ARG A 442 3.73 -44.02 1.11
N GLN A 443 2.57 -44.53 1.56
CA GLN A 443 2.03 -45.78 1.03
C GLN A 443 1.43 -45.61 -0.37
N LEU A 444 0.75 -44.51 -0.62
CA LEU A 444 0.24 -44.17 -1.95
C LEU A 444 1.37 -44.03 -2.96
N LEU A 445 2.41 -43.27 -2.61
CA LEU A 445 3.62 -43.12 -3.43
C LEU A 445 4.37 -44.43 -3.64
N SER A 446 4.40 -45.33 -2.65
CA SER A 446 5.02 -46.63 -2.79
C SER A 446 4.18 -47.67 -3.54
N LYS A 447 2.84 -47.49 -3.68
CA LYS A 447 1.98 -48.40 -4.47
C LYS A 447 2.44 -48.46 -5.94
N GLU A 448 2.85 -47.36 -6.51
CA GLU A 448 3.39 -47.32 -7.87
C GLU A 448 4.74 -48.09 -7.99
N ALA A 449 5.58 -47.96 -6.96
CA ALA A 449 6.85 -48.74 -6.88
C ALA A 449 6.62 -50.19 -6.47
N LEU A 450 5.56 -50.50 -5.71
CA LEU A 450 5.29 -51.81 -5.12
C LEU A 450 4.49 -52.78 -6.04
N GLN A 451 4.02 -52.35 -7.20
CA GLN A 451 3.44 -53.30 -8.19
C GLN A 451 4.39 -54.42 -8.56
N LYS A 452 5.68 -54.28 -8.27
CA LYS A 452 6.75 -55.27 -8.55
C LYS A 452 7.21 -56.06 -7.31
N VAL A 453 6.64 -55.90 -6.10
CA VAL A 453 7.16 -56.51 -4.86
C VAL A 453 6.23 -57.60 -4.29
N GLN A 454 6.88 -58.69 -3.77
CA GLN A 454 6.24 -59.92 -3.30
C GLN A 454 5.15 -59.72 -2.23
N ALA A 455 4.11 -60.57 -2.26
CA ALA A 455 2.90 -60.53 -1.42
C ALA A 455 3.15 -60.41 0.11
N LYS A 456 4.20 -61.01 0.65
CA LYS A 456 4.60 -60.90 2.08
C LYS A 456 4.90 -59.48 2.54
N ARG A 457 5.52 -58.67 1.70
CA ARG A 457 5.86 -57.29 2.03
C ARG A 457 4.63 -56.36 2.02
N ARG A 458 3.64 -56.66 1.15
CA ARG A 458 2.33 -55.98 1.11
C ARG A 458 1.53 -56.24 2.39
N ALA A 459 1.52 -57.49 2.90
CA ALA A 459 0.83 -57.81 4.14
C ALA A 459 1.44 -57.12 5.36
N TYR A 460 2.79 -56.99 5.43
CA TYR A 460 3.47 -56.24 6.51
C TYR A 460 3.15 -54.75 6.47
N VAL A 461 3.18 -54.13 5.30
CA VAL A 461 2.83 -52.70 5.13
C VAL A 461 1.39 -52.43 5.52
N ARG A 462 0.45 -53.28 5.12
CA ARG A 462 -0.97 -53.21 5.54
C ARG A 462 -1.13 -53.37 7.06
N ALA A 463 -0.48 -54.32 7.67
CA ALA A 463 -0.52 -54.52 9.12
C ALA A 463 0.02 -53.31 9.90
N LYS A 464 1.09 -52.69 9.44
CA LYS A 464 1.61 -51.46 10.03
C LYS A 464 0.67 -50.26 9.84
N ALA A 465 0.02 -50.16 8.70
CA ALA A 465 -0.98 -49.09 8.45
C ALA A 465 -2.20 -49.22 9.34
N MET A 466 -2.60 -50.44 9.69
CA MET A 466 -3.78 -50.66 10.58
C MET A 466 -3.56 -50.18 12.01
N THR A 467 -2.32 -50.02 12.44
CA THR A 467 -1.97 -49.62 13.82
C THR A 467 -1.48 -48.20 13.95
N THR A 468 -1.35 -47.45 12.84
CA THR A 468 -0.67 -46.15 12.84
C THR A 468 -1.59 -45.06 12.29
N GLY A 469 -1.87 -44.07 13.13
CA GLY A 469 -2.59 -42.86 12.76
C GLY A 469 -4.11 -42.95 12.83
N ARG A 470 -4.75 -41.84 13.08
CA ARG A 470 -6.21 -41.66 13.01
C ARG A 470 -6.55 -40.95 11.72
N TYR A 471 -7.60 -41.43 11.05
CA TYR A 471 -8.11 -40.81 9.83
C TYR A 471 -9.28 -39.89 10.16
N GLU A 472 -9.36 -38.80 9.48
CA GLU A 472 -10.46 -37.84 9.58
C GLU A 472 -10.83 -37.26 8.22
N ILE A 473 -12.02 -36.67 8.14
CA ILE A 473 -12.47 -35.98 6.94
C ILE A 473 -11.73 -34.64 6.77
N VAL A 474 -11.35 -34.33 5.55
CA VAL A 474 -10.84 -33.00 5.20
C VAL A 474 -11.98 -32.02 5.10
N ARG A 475 -11.91 -30.93 5.85
CA ARG A 475 -12.91 -29.87 5.83
C ARG A 475 -12.43 -28.69 4.98
N PRO A 476 -13.34 -27.86 4.44
CA PRO A 476 -12.97 -26.64 3.75
C PRO A 476 -12.28 -25.67 4.71
N LEU A 477 -11.53 -24.76 4.14
CA LEU A 477 -10.89 -23.68 4.87
C LEU A 477 -11.81 -22.47 4.93
N LYS A 478 -11.70 -21.68 6.00
CA LYS A 478 -12.33 -20.38 6.12
C LYS A 478 -11.85 -19.46 4.99
N GLU A 479 -12.73 -18.59 4.57
CA GLU A 479 -12.35 -17.52 3.66
C GLU A 479 -11.50 -16.49 4.41
N LEU A 480 -10.22 -16.40 4.02
CA LEU A 480 -9.29 -15.46 4.63
C LEU A 480 -9.48 -14.06 4.07
N SER A 481 -9.34 -13.07 4.93
CA SER A 481 -9.32 -11.67 4.53
C SER A 481 -8.11 -11.34 3.64
N THR A 482 -8.19 -10.25 2.90
CA THR A 482 -7.07 -9.78 2.07
C THR A 482 -5.83 -9.49 2.91
N GLU A 483 -6.02 -8.97 4.11
CA GLU A 483 -4.93 -8.67 5.04
C GLU A 483 -4.22 -9.93 5.52
N GLU A 484 -4.97 -10.95 5.96
CA GLU A 484 -4.39 -12.23 6.38
C GLU A 484 -3.62 -12.92 5.26
N LEU A 485 -4.14 -12.88 4.03
CA LEU A 485 -3.44 -13.43 2.86
C LEU A 485 -2.13 -12.67 2.59
N LEU A 486 -2.14 -11.35 2.66
CA LEU A 486 -0.93 -10.54 2.48
C LEU A 486 0.10 -10.76 3.59
N GLU A 487 -0.32 -10.90 4.84
CA GLU A 487 0.60 -11.24 5.96
C GLU A 487 1.31 -12.57 5.70
N ARG A 488 0.57 -13.57 5.25
CA ARG A 488 1.16 -14.87 4.88
C ARG A 488 2.13 -14.76 3.71
N GLU A 489 1.82 -13.94 2.71
CA GLU A 489 2.74 -13.70 1.59
C GLU A 489 4.01 -12.97 2.02
N PHE A 490 3.93 -11.97 2.93
CA PHE A 490 5.10 -11.34 3.51
C PHE A 490 5.94 -12.30 4.35
N ASP A 491 5.28 -13.18 5.11
CA ASP A 491 5.98 -14.23 5.85
C ASP A 491 6.73 -15.19 4.94
N ARG A 492 6.21 -15.47 3.75
CA ARG A 492 6.87 -16.32 2.75
C ARG A 492 8.03 -15.63 2.06
N SER A 493 7.76 -14.47 1.48
CA SER A 493 8.61 -13.85 0.48
C SER A 493 9.31 -12.59 0.96
N ILE A 494 8.92 -11.99 2.10
CA ILE A 494 9.41 -10.69 2.62
C ILE A 494 9.10 -9.53 1.66
N ILE A 495 9.14 -9.76 0.35
CA ILE A 495 8.89 -8.78 -0.70
C ILE A 495 7.72 -9.27 -1.55
N ILE A 496 6.69 -8.43 -1.65
CA ILE A 496 5.52 -8.70 -2.48
C ILE A 496 5.54 -7.80 -3.72
N CYS A 497 5.34 -8.41 -4.87
CA CYS A 497 5.10 -7.72 -6.13
C CYS A 497 4.13 -8.54 -6.99
N ARG A 498 3.75 -7.98 -8.14
CA ARG A 498 2.82 -8.68 -9.05
C ARG A 498 3.29 -10.07 -9.49
N GLU A 499 4.61 -10.28 -9.54
CA GLU A 499 5.20 -11.55 -10.01
C GLU A 499 5.30 -12.59 -8.90
N THR A 500 5.34 -12.18 -7.62
CA THR A 500 5.53 -13.07 -6.47
C THR A 500 4.23 -13.45 -5.78
N ILE A 501 3.16 -12.67 -5.97
CA ILE A 501 1.87 -12.93 -5.31
C ILE A 501 1.05 -13.94 -6.10
N GLU A 502 0.61 -14.99 -5.42
CA GLU A 502 -0.23 -16.06 -6.00
C GLU A 502 -1.57 -16.21 -5.28
N SER A 503 -1.65 -15.79 -4.02
CA SER A 503 -2.81 -16.04 -3.16
C SER A 503 -4.05 -15.20 -3.49
N LEU A 504 -3.86 -14.04 -4.14
CA LEU A 504 -4.96 -13.13 -4.47
C LEU A 504 -4.64 -12.26 -5.70
N PRO A 505 -5.67 -11.70 -6.38
CA PRO A 505 -5.47 -10.80 -7.52
C PRO A 505 -4.68 -9.57 -7.12
N TRP A 506 -3.69 -9.21 -7.95
CA TRP A 506 -2.80 -8.06 -7.70
C TRP A 506 -3.53 -6.73 -7.46
N ALA A 507 -4.65 -6.47 -8.16
CA ALA A 507 -5.42 -5.25 -7.98
C ALA A 507 -5.92 -5.11 -6.53
N ARG A 508 -6.47 -6.18 -5.96
CA ARG A 508 -6.96 -6.24 -4.58
C ARG A 508 -5.81 -6.13 -3.58
N ALA A 509 -4.69 -6.82 -3.83
CA ALA A 509 -3.48 -6.70 -3.02
C ALA A 509 -2.96 -5.26 -2.96
N LEU A 510 -2.91 -4.59 -4.11
CA LEU A 510 -2.35 -3.25 -4.25
C LEU A 510 -3.13 -2.20 -3.45
N GLU A 511 -4.45 -2.31 -3.35
CA GLU A 511 -5.28 -1.42 -2.54
C GLU A 511 -4.89 -1.50 -1.06
N THR A 512 -4.86 -2.70 -0.50
CA THR A 512 -4.46 -2.91 0.90
C THR A 512 -3.00 -2.51 1.15
N LEU A 513 -2.08 -2.87 0.24
CA LEU A 513 -0.66 -2.52 0.37
C LEU A 513 -0.42 -1.00 0.33
N ARG A 514 -1.23 -0.24 -0.41
CA ARG A 514 -1.19 1.22 -0.38
C ARG A 514 -1.62 1.77 0.98
N VAL A 515 -2.70 1.26 1.54
CA VAL A 515 -3.12 1.63 2.90
C VAL A 515 -2.02 1.32 3.90
N TRP A 516 -1.41 0.15 3.82
CA TRP A 516 -0.30 -0.24 4.70
C TRP A 516 0.96 0.62 4.52
N GLU A 517 1.22 1.15 3.32
CA GLU A 517 2.30 2.12 3.11
C GLU A 517 2.00 3.45 3.83
N TYR A 518 0.77 3.95 3.73
CA TYR A 518 0.35 5.19 4.40
C TYR A 518 0.31 5.07 5.93
N THR A 519 0.06 3.88 6.45
CA THR A 519 0.14 3.59 7.89
C THR A 519 1.55 3.25 8.37
N GLY A 520 2.51 3.14 7.46
CA GLY A 520 3.90 2.79 7.77
C GLY A 520 4.15 1.31 8.03
N ARG A 521 3.15 0.45 7.82
CA ARG A 521 3.24 -1.00 8.01
C ARG A 521 4.15 -1.66 6.99
N VAL A 522 4.18 -1.14 5.75
CA VAL A 522 5.06 -1.58 4.67
C VAL A 522 5.78 -0.40 4.03
N ARG A 523 6.86 -0.69 3.33
CA ARG A 523 7.56 0.28 2.48
C ARG A 523 7.38 -0.10 1.02
N ARG A 524 7.26 0.89 0.16
CA ARG A 524 7.13 0.73 -1.28
C ARG A 524 8.38 1.21 -2.00
N GLY A 525 8.87 0.44 -2.96
CA GLY A 525 10.05 0.82 -3.74
C GLY A 525 10.47 -0.25 -4.74
N TYR A 526 11.74 -0.19 -5.13
CA TYR A 526 12.40 -1.21 -5.94
C TYR A 526 13.50 -1.83 -5.10
N PHE A 527 13.20 -2.96 -4.46
CA PHE A 527 14.12 -3.63 -3.55
C PHE A 527 15.04 -4.59 -4.28
N LEU A 528 14.54 -5.26 -5.33
CA LEU A 528 15.25 -6.29 -6.08
C LEU A 528 15.32 -5.97 -7.56
N ASP A 529 16.52 -6.20 -8.14
CA ASP A 529 16.70 -6.24 -9.58
C ASP A 529 16.02 -7.47 -10.19
N GLY A 530 15.52 -7.31 -11.41
CA GLY A 530 14.93 -8.41 -12.18
C GLY A 530 13.44 -8.61 -11.96
N LEU A 531 12.84 -8.07 -10.92
CA LEU A 531 11.39 -8.03 -10.75
C LEU A 531 10.82 -6.77 -11.40
N SER A 532 9.81 -6.95 -12.24
CA SER A 532 9.15 -5.82 -12.91
C SER A 532 8.05 -5.23 -12.03
N GLY A 533 7.95 -3.90 -12.03
CA GLY A 533 6.89 -3.21 -11.33
C GLY A 533 7.18 -2.85 -9.88
N ILE A 534 6.11 -2.47 -9.19
CA ILE A 534 6.16 -1.97 -7.81
C ILE A 534 6.35 -3.13 -6.85
N GLN A 535 7.24 -2.95 -5.88
CA GLN A 535 7.52 -3.90 -4.81
C GLN A 535 7.18 -3.28 -3.45
N PHE A 536 6.71 -4.09 -2.55
CA PHE A 536 6.38 -3.72 -1.17
C PHE A 536 7.13 -4.61 -0.19
#